data_99919247ce2cecda879ce4cc6c834aec
#
_entry.id   99919247ce2cecda879ce4cc6c834aec
#
_cell.length_a   1.000
_cell.length_b   1.000
_cell.length_c   1.000
_cell.angle_alpha   90.00
_cell.angle_beta   90.00
_cell.angle_gamma   90.00
#
_symmetry.space_group_name_H-M   'P 1'
#
loop_
_entity.id
_entity.type
_entity.pdbx_description
1 polymer ?
#
loop_
_entity_poly.entity_id
_entity_poly.type
_entity_poly.pdbx_seq_one_letter_code
_entity_poly.pdbx_strand_id
1 'polypeptide(L)'
;MTSFAHRCGIHDDARAAALSRAALLAGGLELVRFAWCDVHGVTRGKTLVAGAAAKAMMDGVGMVSTLMLKDTSDRTAFKVFEPGGTADLPGFGQANNLLLLADPDSFRQLPWTPASGWVQCQPWFQDGTPVELDTRRVLQRALARLAAAGYGMKCGLEVEFHIYRIDDTRAQMDPSLAAWPGLPPAVSLLHPGYNLLTEAWYDLAEEPLRIVQHTAQALGLPLLSLEIELGPSQVEAVFEATDAMTAADNMVLFRNAVRQALRRAGYHATFMCRPPFPNIMSSGWHLHQSLVDARTGANAFRRDAPAPGTSAADAGHTLSDAGEHYLAGLLAHARAMAVFCTPTVNGFGRFRPNALAPQSVLWGRDNRGAMLRVVGECADAATRIENRIGEPAANPYLYLASQIHAGLDGIERGLRAPAATDAPYGDADVRLPTSLGEALQALQGDSTLVDAFGSAFIQYFTRIKQSELSRYELAEDKDDFQRREYFSRF
;
A
#
# COMPACT_ATOMS: atom_id res chain seq x y z
N MET A 1 -38.47 -4.01 4.29
CA MET A 1 -37.41 -5.00 4.02
C MET A 1 -36.19 -4.58 4.82
N THR A 2 -35.52 -5.51 5.51
CA THR A 2 -34.26 -5.25 6.20
C THR A 2 -33.19 -4.82 5.18
N SER A 3 -32.39 -3.79 5.48
CA SER A 3 -31.30 -3.35 4.59
C SER A 3 -30.23 -4.43 4.43
N PHE A 4 -29.40 -4.31 3.39
CA PHE A 4 -28.31 -5.27 3.15
C PHE A 4 -27.31 -5.25 4.31
N ALA A 5 -26.99 -4.08 4.89
CA ALA A 5 -26.12 -3.96 6.07
C ALA A 5 -26.62 -4.78 7.26
N HIS A 6 -27.93 -4.81 7.50
CA HIS A 6 -28.53 -5.67 8.53
C HIS A 6 -28.32 -7.16 8.23
N ARG A 7 -28.50 -7.58 6.96
CA ARG A 7 -28.27 -8.97 6.56
C ARG A 7 -26.82 -9.42 6.73
N CYS A 8 -25.89 -8.48 6.57
CA CYS A 8 -24.46 -8.71 6.81
C CYS A 8 -24.08 -8.72 8.29
N GLY A 9 -25.01 -8.42 9.21
CA GLY A 9 -24.76 -8.39 10.66
C GLY A 9 -23.89 -7.21 11.11
N ILE A 10 -23.73 -6.15 10.28
CA ILE A 10 -22.86 -5.01 10.57
C ILE A 10 -23.61 -3.70 10.82
N HIS A 11 -24.90 -3.77 11.13
CA HIS A 11 -25.71 -2.60 11.49
C HIS A 11 -25.87 -2.52 13.03
N ASP A 12 -25.11 -1.61 13.61
CA ASP A 12 -25.14 -1.27 15.04
C ASP A 12 -25.34 0.24 15.22
N ASP A 13 -25.39 0.70 16.48
CA ASP A 13 -25.57 2.11 16.84
C ASP A 13 -24.42 2.98 16.32
N ALA A 14 -23.18 2.49 16.33
CA ALA A 14 -22.02 3.21 15.84
C ALA A 14 -22.15 3.47 14.34
N ARG A 15 -22.52 2.45 13.55
CA ARG A 15 -22.78 2.60 12.13
C ARG A 15 -23.96 3.52 11.83
N ALA A 16 -25.04 3.47 12.62
CA ALA A 16 -26.18 4.36 12.49
C ALA A 16 -25.79 5.83 12.70
N ALA A 17 -24.94 6.10 13.71
CA ALA A 17 -24.38 7.43 13.95
C ALA A 17 -23.48 7.89 12.80
N ALA A 18 -22.60 7.01 12.29
CA ALA A 18 -21.73 7.30 11.14
C ALA A 18 -22.53 7.60 9.87
N LEU A 19 -23.60 6.85 9.61
CA LEU A 19 -24.52 7.12 8.48
C LEU A 19 -25.18 8.49 8.61
N SER A 20 -25.57 8.89 9.83
CA SER A 20 -26.17 10.22 10.08
C SER A 20 -25.14 11.33 9.82
N ARG A 21 -23.88 11.16 10.23
CA ARG A 21 -22.79 12.11 9.90
C ARG A 21 -22.54 12.19 8.40
N ALA A 22 -22.46 11.05 7.71
CA ALA A 22 -22.26 11.00 6.26
C ALA A 22 -23.42 11.67 5.51
N ALA A 23 -24.66 11.49 5.97
CA ALA A 23 -25.84 12.15 5.39
C ALA A 23 -25.80 13.69 5.53
N LEU A 24 -25.32 14.20 6.68
CA LEU A 24 -25.11 15.63 6.88
C LEU A 24 -24.03 16.18 5.95
N LEU A 25 -22.89 15.49 5.81
CA LEU A 25 -21.81 15.88 4.91
C LEU A 25 -22.23 15.77 3.43
N ALA A 26 -23.11 14.83 3.09
CA ALA A 26 -23.65 14.70 1.73
C ALA A 26 -24.69 15.78 1.36
N GLY A 27 -25.18 16.53 2.35
CA GLY A 27 -26.12 17.63 2.11
C GLY A 27 -25.53 18.70 1.19
N GLY A 28 -26.20 18.94 0.04
CA GLY A 28 -25.70 19.87 -0.97
C GLY A 28 -24.73 19.32 -2.01
N LEU A 29 -24.35 18.03 -1.92
CA LEU A 29 -23.56 17.36 -2.96
C LEU A 29 -24.46 16.88 -4.11
N GLU A 30 -23.89 16.79 -5.31
CA GLU A 30 -24.56 16.28 -6.50
C GLU A 30 -24.28 14.80 -6.72
N LEU A 31 -23.05 14.36 -6.39
CA LEU A 31 -22.52 13.03 -6.67
C LEU A 31 -21.84 12.44 -5.43
N VAL A 32 -21.91 11.10 -5.30
CA VAL A 32 -21.12 10.36 -4.31
C VAL A 32 -20.42 9.18 -4.99
N ARG A 33 -19.11 9.10 -4.81
CA ARG A 33 -18.27 8.03 -5.34
C ARG A 33 -18.13 6.92 -4.29
N PHE A 34 -18.67 5.75 -4.60
CA PHE A 34 -18.52 4.52 -3.82
C PHE A 34 -17.28 3.81 -4.33
N ALA A 35 -16.20 3.86 -3.59
CA ALA A 35 -14.88 3.45 -4.02
C ALA A 35 -14.37 2.23 -3.24
N TRP A 36 -13.64 1.36 -3.91
CA TRP A 36 -13.04 0.15 -3.37
C TRP A 36 -11.60 0.01 -3.89
N CYS A 37 -10.69 -0.51 -3.05
CA CYS A 37 -9.30 -0.73 -3.39
C CYS A 37 -9.10 -2.15 -3.91
N ASP A 38 -8.64 -2.31 -5.16
CA ASP A 38 -8.39 -3.64 -5.75
C ASP A 38 -7.07 -4.27 -5.24
N VAL A 39 -6.77 -5.48 -5.68
CA VAL A 39 -5.58 -6.24 -5.25
C VAL A 39 -4.25 -5.53 -5.59
N HIS A 40 -4.25 -4.62 -6.55
CA HIS A 40 -3.10 -3.82 -6.93
C HIS A 40 -2.95 -2.51 -6.14
N GLY A 41 -3.88 -2.23 -5.23
CA GLY A 41 -3.91 -0.94 -4.52
C GLY A 41 -4.52 0.20 -5.34
N VAL A 42 -5.20 -0.09 -6.45
CA VAL A 42 -5.87 0.89 -7.31
C VAL A 42 -7.32 1.05 -6.89
N THR A 43 -7.76 2.31 -6.76
CA THR A 43 -9.13 2.63 -6.37
C THR A 43 -10.07 2.50 -7.57
N ARG A 44 -11.12 1.68 -7.41
CA ARG A 44 -12.21 1.46 -8.37
C ARG A 44 -13.54 1.79 -7.71
N GLY A 45 -14.58 2.02 -8.48
CA GLY A 45 -15.89 2.25 -7.88
C GLY A 45 -16.95 2.71 -8.86
N LYS A 46 -18.10 3.10 -8.30
CA LYS A 46 -19.21 3.70 -9.03
C LYS A 46 -19.59 5.05 -8.43
N THR A 47 -20.00 5.96 -9.28
CA THR A 47 -20.52 7.27 -8.87
C THR A 47 -22.03 7.25 -8.98
N LEU A 48 -22.71 7.61 -7.90
CA LEU A 48 -24.15 7.75 -7.83
C LEU A 48 -24.54 9.22 -7.71
N VAL A 49 -25.73 9.57 -8.22
CA VAL A 49 -26.37 10.86 -7.88
C VAL A 49 -26.72 10.89 -6.40
N ALA A 50 -26.61 12.04 -5.76
CA ALA A 50 -26.76 12.17 -4.30
C ALA A 50 -28.10 11.61 -3.79
N GLY A 51 -29.20 11.80 -4.54
CA GLY A 51 -30.50 11.24 -4.18
C GLY A 51 -30.57 9.71 -4.07
N ALA A 52 -29.67 8.98 -4.76
CA ALA A 52 -29.56 7.52 -4.66
C ALA A 52 -28.54 7.08 -3.60
N ALA A 53 -27.61 7.96 -3.21
CA ALA A 53 -26.48 7.62 -2.35
C ALA A 53 -26.91 7.21 -0.94
N ALA A 54 -27.88 7.87 -0.34
CA ALA A 54 -28.36 7.55 1.01
C ALA A 54 -28.85 6.10 1.13
N LYS A 55 -29.63 5.62 0.15
CA LYS A 55 -30.06 4.23 0.09
C LYS A 55 -28.88 3.28 -0.16
N ALA A 56 -27.97 3.65 -1.06
CA ALA A 56 -26.81 2.84 -1.41
C ALA A 56 -25.84 2.64 -0.23
N MET A 57 -25.74 3.61 0.70
CA MET A 57 -24.98 3.45 1.95
C MET A 57 -25.47 2.27 2.81
N MET A 58 -26.76 1.95 2.74
CA MET A 58 -27.39 0.87 3.50
C MET A 58 -27.49 -0.44 2.72
N ASP A 59 -27.73 -0.35 1.42
CA ASP A 59 -28.05 -1.52 0.58
C ASP A 59 -26.89 -1.95 -0.31
N GLY A 60 -25.80 -1.17 -0.33
CA GLY A 60 -24.64 -1.42 -1.19
C GLY A 60 -24.86 -1.01 -2.65
N VAL A 61 -23.78 -1.08 -3.41
CA VAL A 61 -23.72 -0.78 -4.84
C VAL A 61 -23.24 -2.00 -5.61
N GLY A 62 -23.99 -2.44 -6.61
CA GLY A 62 -23.61 -3.62 -7.41
C GLY A 62 -22.31 -3.42 -8.17
N MET A 63 -21.42 -4.41 -8.11
CA MET A 63 -20.15 -4.49 -8.82
C MET A 63 -20.00 -5.86 -9.48
N VAL A 64 -19.50 -5.90 -10.72
CA VAL A 64 -19.20 -7.18 -11.37
C VAL A 64 -17.97 -7.83 -10.68
N SER A 65 -18.09 -9.11 -10.32
CA SER A 65 -17.04 -9.83 -9.58
C SER A 65 -15.72 -9.94 -10.34
N THR A 66 -15.74 -9.89 -11.66
CA THR A 66 -14.52 -9.96 -12.50
C THR A 66 -13.55 -8.80 -12.27
N LEU A 67 -13.99 -7.68 -11.67
CA LEU A 67 -13.08 -6.60 -11.30
C LEU A 67 -12.04 -7.04 -10.26
N MET A 68 -12.35 -8.01 -9.41
CA MET A 68 -11.40 -8.60 -8.49
C MET A 68 -10.42 -9.57 -9.16
N LEU A 69 -10.74 -10.05 -10.37
CA LEU A 69 -9.98 -11.06 -11.09
C LEU A 69 -9.09 -10.48 -12.20
N LYS A 70 -8.81 -9.18 -12.12
CA LYS A 70 -8.02 -8.44 -13.12
C LYS A 70 -6.54 -8.40 -12.74
N ASP A 71 -5.68 -8.46 -13.76
CA ASP A 71 -4.27 -8.12 -13.64
C ASP A 71 -4.03 -6.61 -13.74
N THR A 72 -2.78 -6.18 -13.70
CA THR A 72 -2.39 -4.76 -13.77
C THR A 72 -2.80 -4.04 -15.06
N SER A 73 -3.00 -4.77 -16.16
CA SER A 73 -3.55 -4.24 -17.43
C SER A 73 -5.08 -4.31 -17.53
N ASP A 74 -5.77 -4.64 -16.46
CA ASP A 74 -7.23 -4.84 -16.47
C ASP A 74 -7.68 -6.04 -17.33
N ARG A 75 -6.79 -7.01 -17.58
CA ARG A 75 -7.11 -8.28 -18.22
C ARG A 75 -7.56 -9.27 -17.16
N THR A 76 -8.60 -10.08 -17.48
CA THR A 76 -9.08 -11.09 -16.54
C THR A 76 -8.10 -12.27 -16.50
N ALA A 77 -7.46 -12.50 -15.34
CA ALA A 77 -6.50 -13.58 -15.12
C ALA A 77 -7.15 -14.96 -14.93
N PHE A 78 -8.48 -15.01 -14.85
CA PHE A 78 -9.28 -16.22 -14.64
C PHE A 78 -10.25 -16.43 -15.79
N LYS A 79 -10.53 -17.69 -16.11
CA LYS A 79 -11.41 -18.08 -17.21
C LYS A 79 -12.87 -18.19 -16.74
N VAL A 80 -13.46 -17.05 -16.36
CA VAL A 80 -14.76 -16.97 -15.66
C VAL A 80 -15.95 -17.55 -16.43
N PHE A 81 -15.85 -17.69 -17.76
CA PHE A 81 -16.90 -18.26 -18.63
C PHE A 81 -16.63 -19.70 -19.08
N GLU A 82 -15.50 -20.29 -18.67
CA GLU A 82 -15.18 -21.67 -18.95
C GLU A 82 -15.63 -22.55 -17.75
N PRO A 83 -16.13 -23.78 -18.00
CA PRO A 83 -16.42 -24.69 -16.92
C PRO A 83 -15.20 -24.95 -16.03
N GLY A 84 -15.34 -24.76 -14.72
CA GLY A 84 -14.24 -24.90 -13.76
C GLY A 84 -13.22 -23.74 -13.75
N GLY A 85 -13.36 -22.71 -14.58
CA GLY A 85 -12.40 -21.62 -14.70
C GLY A 85 -12.22 -20.75 -13.44
N THR A 86 -13.16 -20.85 -12.48
CA THR A 86 -13.13 -20.24 -11.15
C THR A 86 -13.40 -21.25 -10.04
N ALA A 87 -13.15 -22.54 -10.27
CA ALA A 87 -13.43 -23.60 -9.30
C ALA A 87 -12.73 -23.38 -7.95
N ASP A 88 -11.53 -22.79 -7.99
CA ASP A 88 -10.72 -22.48 -6.79
C ASP A 88 -11.19 -21.22 -6.04
N LEU A 89 -12.22 -20.52 -6.56
CA LEU A 89 -12.74 -19.28 -6.01
C LEU A 89 -14.26 -19.40 -5.73
N PRO A 90 -14.64 -19.97 -4.59
CA PRO A 90 -16.06 -20.08 -4.21
C PRO A 90 -16.77 -18.72 -4.25
N GLY A 91 -17.95 -18.69 -4.86
CA GLY A 91 -18.75 -17.47 -5.02
C GLY A 91 -18.39 -16.62 -6.25
N PHE A 92 -17.31 -16.95 -6.98
CA PHE A 92 -16.96 -16.31 -8.24
C PHE A 92 -17.31 -17.21 -9.42
N GLY A 93 -18.21 -16.78 -10.26
CA GLY A 93 -18.60 -17.54 -11.45
C GLY A 93 -19.46 -16.70 -12.36
N GLN A 94 -19.37 -16.95 -13.68
CA GLN A 94 -20.22 -16.31 -14.68
C GLN A 94 -20.27 -14.78 -14.62
N ALA A 95 -19.20 -14.13 -14.12
CA ALA A 95 -19.14 -12.70 -13.91
C ALA A 95 -20.31 -12.14 -13.05
N ASN A 96 -20.69 -12.89 -12.01
CA ASN A 96 -21.77 -12.52 -11.10
C ASN A 96 -21.56 -11.17 -10.41
N ASN A 97 -22.56 -10.67 -9.71
CA ASN A 97 -22.49 -9.42 -8.97
C ASN A 97 -22.04 -9.63 -7.52
N LEU A 98 -21.16 -8.75 -7.06
CA LEU A 98 -20.89 -8.42 -5.67
C LEU A 98 -21.61 -7.13 -5.28
N LEU A 99 -21.73 -6.86 -4.00
CA LEU A 99 -22.21 -5.59 -3.46
C LEU A 99 -21.08 -4.87 -2.73
N LEU A 100 -20.79 -3.65 -3.14
CA LEU A 100 -19.89 -2.74 -2.44
C LEU A 100 -20.68 -2.06 -1.31
N LEU A 101 -20.39 -2.41 -0.06
CA LEU A 101 -20.99 -1.82 1.10
C LEU A 101 -20.08 -0.75 1.68
N ALA A 102 -20.61 0.45 1.81
CA ALA A 102 -19.85 1.62 2.26
C ALA A 102 -19.49 1.54 3.74
N ASP A 103 -18.28 2.02 4.06
CA ASP A 103 -17.86 2.41 5.40
C ASP A 103 -18.18 3.90 5.61
N PRO A 104 -19.27 4.27 6.31
CA PRO A 104 -19.74 5.65 6.38
C PRO A 104 -18.77 6.59 7.14
N ASP A 105 -17.89 6.08 8.01
CA ASP A 105 -16.87 6.88 8.70
C ASP A 105 -15.76 7.36 7.75
N SER A 106 -15.60 6.68 6.61
CA SER A 106 -14.66 7.07 5.57
C SER A 106 -15.17 8.20 4.66
N PHE A 107 -16.43 8.68 4.85
CA PHE A 107 -17.01 9.69 3.97
C PHE A 107 -16.22 11.00 4.00
N ARG A 108 -15.90 11.52 2.81
CA ARG A 108 -15.18 12.78 2.60
C ARG A 108 -15.78 13.55 1.44
N GLN A 109 -15.80 14.88 1.54
CA GLN A 109 -16.00 15.77 0.39
C GLN A 109 -14.67 15.89 -0.37
N LEU A 110 -14.73 15.85 -1.71
CA LEU A 110 -13.52 15.92 -2.53
C LEU A 110 -13.13 17.38 -2.82
N PRO A 111 -11.96 17.86 -2.35
CA PRO A 111 -11.61 19.28 -2.48
C PRO A 111 -11.42 19.75 -3.92
N TRP A 112 -10.99 18.87 -4.83
CA TRP A 112 -10.83 19.20 -6.26
C TRP A 112 -12.11 19.08 -7.08
N THR A 113 -13.21 18.62 -6.49
CA THR A 113 -14.56 18.56 -7.09
C THR A 113 -15.61 18.71 -6.00
N PRO A 114 -15.85 19.97 -5.53
CA PRO A 114 -16.62 20.23 -4.30
C PRO A 114 -18.06 19.73 -4.30
N ALA A 115 -18.66 19.51 -5.47
CA ALA A 115 -19.99 18.91 -5.59
C ALA A 115 -20.01 17.38 -5.42
N SER A 116 -18.85 16.76 -5.14
CA SER A 116 -18.71 15.29 -5.02
C SER A 116 -18.23 14.84 -3.65
N GLY A 117 -18.90 13.82 -3.11
CA GLY A 117 -18.43 13.02 -1.98
C GLY A 117 -17.70 11.76 -2.43
N TRP A 118 -16.96 11.19 -1.51
CA TRP A 118 -16.26 9.89 -1.66
C TRP A 118 -16.45 9.07 -0.40
N VAL A 119 -16.66 7.78 -0.57
CA VAL A 119 -16.77 6.83 0.53
C VAL A 119 -16.07 5.53 0.17
N GLN A 120 -15.30 4.97 1.11
CA GLN A 120 -14.67 3.68 0.95
C GLN A 120 -15.67 2.56 1.15
N CYS A 121 -15.53 1.49 0.35
CA CYS A 121 -16.41 0.34 0.39
C CYS A 121 -15.62 -0.96 0.51
N GLN A 122 -16.31 -1.99 0.99
CA GLN A 122 -15.84 -3.37 0.95
C GLN A 122 -16.81 -4.25 0.15
N PRO A 123 -16.30 -5.24 -0.62
CA PRO A 123 -17.14 -6.16 -1.38
C PRO A 123 -17.73 -7.26 -0.49
N TRP A 124 -18.98 -7.61 -0.80
CA TRP A 124 -19.77 -8.66 -0.18
C TRP A 124 -20.46 -9.48 -1.23
N PHE A 125 -20.69 -10.77 -0.97
CA PHE A 125 -21.59 -11.58 -1.78
C PHE A 125 -23.06 -11.18 -1.50
N GLN A 126 -23.95 -11.46 -2.45
CA GLN A 126 -25.36 -11.06 -2.35
C GLN A 126 -26.12 -11.73 -1.19
N ASP A 127 -25.64 -12.89 -0.73
CA ASP A 127 -26.18 -13.59 0.43
C ASP A 127 -25.80 -12.96 1.78
N GLY A 128 -24.91 -11.95 1.77
CA GLY A 128 -24.43 -11.27 2.97
C GLY A 128 -23.16 -11.88 3.54
N THR A 129 -22.54 -12.86 2.86
CA THR A 129 -21.21 -13.34 3.25
C THR A 129 -20.11 -12.37 2.78
N PRO A 130 -19.05 -12.19 3.58
CA PRO A 130 -17.94 -11.34 3.19
C PRO A 130 -17.10 -11.94 2.06
N VAL A 131 -16.53 -11.09 1.20
CA VAL A 131 -15.54 -11.52 0.20
C VAL A 131 -14.16 -11.56 0.87
N GLU A 132 -13.68 -12.75 1.22
CA GLU A 132 -12.44 -12.96 1.96
C GLU A 132 -11.17 -12.59 1.16
N LEU A 133 -11.28 -12.45 -0.17
CA LEU A 133 -10.20 -11.99 -1.05
C LEU A 133 -10.01 -10.48 -1.07
N ASP A 134 -10.88 -9.71 -0.41
CA ASP A 134 -10.75 -8.26 -0.28
C ASP A 134 -9.51 -7.89 0.55
N THR A 135 -8.65 -7.04 0.01
CA THR A 135 -7.35 -6.73 0.63
C THR A 135 -7.48 -5.99 1.95
N ARG A 136 -8.49 -5.10 2.09
CA ARG A 136 -8.77 -4.45 3.38
C ARG A 136 -9.21 -5.47 4.44
N ARG A 137 -9.98 -6.48 4.04
CA ARG A 137 -10.38 -7.59 4.91
C ARG A 137 -9.20 -8.48 5.30
N VAL A 138 -8.25 -8.69 4.39
CA VAL A 138 -6.98 -9.37 4.71
C VAL A 138 -6.27 -8.66 5.86
N LEU A 139 -6.13 -7.32 5.81
CA LEU A 139 -5.53 -6.56 6.90
C LEU A 139 -6.38 -6.62 8.19
N GLN A 140 -7.72 -6.56 8.08
CA GLN A 140 -8.61 -6.72 9.25
C GLN A 140 -8.35 -8.03 9.99
N ARG A 141 -8.18 -9.15 9.26
CA ARG A 141 -7.86 -10.45 9.87
C ARG A 141 -6.47 -10.45 10.52
N ALA A 142 -5.47 -9.85 9.87
CA ALA A 142 -4.13 -9.73 10.44
C ALA A 142 -4.14 -8.92 11.74
N LEU A 143 -4.86 -7.80 11.78
CA LEU A 143 -5.03 -6.98 12.97
C LEU A 143 -5.82 -7.69 14.08
N ALA A 144 -6.83 -8.48 13.72
CA ALA A 144 -7.57 -9.30 14.70
C ALA A 144 -6.66 -10.37 15.35
N ARG A 145 -5.78 -11.02 14.56
CA ARG A 145 -4.76 -11.94 15.07
C ARG A 145 -3.77 -11.22 16.00
N LEU A 146 -3.33 -10.02 15.59
CA LEU A 146 -2.43 -9.19 16.41
C LEU A 146 -3.09 -8.79 17.74
N ALA A 147 -4.36 -8.39 17.70
CA ALA A 147 -5.12 -8.05 18.90
C ALA A 147 -5.32 -9.26 19.84
N ALA A 148 -5.56 -10.46 19.28
CA ALA A 148 -5.63 -11.69 20.06
C ALA A 148 -4.28 -12.03 20.74
N ALA A 149 -3.16 -11.62 20.17
CA ALA A 149 -1.83 -11.73 20.79
C ALA A 149 -1.54 -10.61 21.81
N GLY A 150 -2.49 -9.68 22.04
CA GLY A 150 -2.38 -8.61 23.02
C GLY A 150 -1.73 -7.33 22.51
N TYR A 151 -1.66 -7.12 21.18
CA TYR A 151 -1.01 -5.96 20.59
C TYR A 151 -1.92 -5.21 19.61
N GLY A 152 -1.72 -3.89 19.53
CA GLY A 152 -2.07 -3.06 18.39
C GLY A 152 -0.82 -2.72 17.57
N MET A 153 -1.00 -2.00 16.45
CA MET A 153 0.11 -1.56 15.61
C MET A 153 -0.04 -0.09 15.23
N LYS A 154 1.04 0.68 15.37
CA LYS A 154 1.19 2.03 14.82
C LYS A 154 2.11 2.01 13.60
N CYS A 155 1.74 2.79 12.58
CA CYS A 155 2.48 2.93 11.33
C CYS A 155 2.65 4.40 10.97
N GLY A 156 3.90 4.81 10.71
CA GLY A 156 4.27 6.05 10.03
C GLY A 156 4.68 5.72 8.60
N LEU A 157 4.36 6.61 7.67
CA LEU A 157 4.64 6.39 6.25
C LEU A 157 5.56 7.48 5.73
N GLU A 158 6.63 7.10 5.03
CA GLU A 158 7.46 7.95 4.19
C GLU A 158 7.32 7.42 2.76
N VAL A 159 6.74 8.22 1.87
CA VAL A 159 6.34 7.77 0.54
C VAL A 159 6.95 8.67 -0.52
N GLU A 160 7.95 8.14 -1.21
CA GLU A 160 8.56 8.81 -2.36
C GLU A 160 7.69 8.58 -3.60
N PHE A 161 7.61 9.58 -4.48
CA PHE A 161 6.93 9.49 -5.76
C PHE A 161 7.45 10.57 -6.72
N HIS A 162 7.00 10.52 -7.98
CA HIS A 162 7.43 11.50 -8.98
C HIS A 162 6.27 12.38 -9.41
N ILE A 163 6.56 13.67 -9.62
CA ILE A 163 5.62 14.64 -10.21
C ILE A 163 6.25 15.25 -11.45
N TYR A 164 5.57 15.16 -12.57
CA TYR A 164 5.98 15.70 -13.87
C TYR A 164 5.00 16.78 -14.33
N ARG A 165 5.45 17.72 -15.16
CA ARG A 165 4.56 18.58 -15.94
C ARG A 165 4.01 17.78 -17.12
N ILE A 166 2.74 17.94 -17.43
CA ILE A 166 2.13 17.35 -18.62
C ILE A 166 2.39 18.30 -19.79
N ASP A 167 3.14 17.85 -20.78
CA ASP A 167 3.42 18.62 -21.98
C ASP A 167 2.35 18.40 -23.05
N ASP A 168 1.93 17.15 -23.24
CA ASP A 168 0.97 16.77 -24.27
C ASP A 168 0.19 15.50 -23.90
N THR A 169 -1.09 15.52 -24.12
CA THR A 169 -2.00 14.39 -23.94
C THR A 169 -2.55 13.85 -25.27
N ARG A 170 -2.20 14.44 -26.42
CA ARG A 170 -2.79 14.07 -27.72
C ARG A 170 -2.61 12.61 -28.04
N ALA A 171 -1.40 12.06 -27.90
CA ALA A 171 -1.15 10.64 -28.16
C ALA A 171 -1.96 9.72 -27.21
N GLN A 172 -2.15 10.12 -25.95
CA GLN A 172 -2.97 9.38 -24.97
C GLN A 172 -4.46 9.39 -25.34
N MET A 173 -4.94 10.47 -25.96
CA MET A 173 -6.35 10.72 -26.29
C MET A 173 -6.69 10.48 -27.75
N ASP A 174 -5.71 10.12 -28.59
CA ASP A 174 -5.93 9.80 -30.01
C ASP A 174 -6.59 8.43 -30.14
N PRO A 175 -7.83 8.35 -30.69
CA PRO A 175 -8.51 7.06 -30.86
C PRO A 175 -7.77 6.09 -31.77
N SER A 176 -6.96 6.59 -32.72
CA SER A 176 -6.15 5.75 -33.62
C SER A 176 -4.96 5.09 -32.93
N LEU A 177 -4.56 5.62 -31.77
CA LEU A 177 -3.49 5.10 -30.92
C LEU A 177 -4.00 4.38 -29.69
N ALA A 178 -5.33 4.15 -29.60
CA ALA A 178 -5.92 3.43 -28.48
C ALA A 178 -5.29 2.04 -28.33
N ALA A 179 -4.85 1.73 -27.11
CA ALA A 179 -4.14 0.49 -26.82
C ALA A 179 -4.56 -0.08 -25.45
N TRP A 180 -4.19 -1.30 -25.17
CA TRP A 180 -4.47 -1.98 -23.93
C TRP A 180 -3.20 -2.62 -23.33
N PRO A 181 -2.55 -1.97 -22.35
CA PRO A 181 -2.87 -0.66 -21.73
C PRO A 181 -2.63 0.53 -22.67
N GLY A 182 -3.27 1.66 -22.35
CA GLY A 182 -3.17 2.89 -23.12
C GLY A 182 -1.79 3.57 -23.02
N LEU A 183 -1.52 4.50 -23.94
CA LEU A 183 -0.30 5.30 -23.90
C LEU A 183 -0.33 6.27 -22.69
N PRO A 184 0.82 6.48 -22.02
CA PRO A 184 0.96 7.53 -21.02
C PRO A 184 1.06 8.91 -21.69
N PRO A 185 0.85 10.03 -20.93
CA PRO A 185 1.08 11.37 -21.45
C PRO A 185 2.56 11.63 -21.74
N ALA A 186 2.85 12.57 -22.63
CA ALA A 186 4.17 13.16 -22.72
C ALA A 186 4.37 14.13 -21.55
N VAL A 187 5.55 14.06 -20.91
CA VAL A 187 5.85 14.81 -19.70
C VAL A 187 7.26 15.37 -19.71
N SER A 188 7.46 16.48 -18.98
CA SER A 188 8.76 17.06 -18.68
C SER A 188 9.03 17.10 -17.18
N LEU A 189 10.30 17.27 -16.81
CA LEU A 189 10.74 17.30 -15.42
C LEU A 189 10.16 18.51 -14.67
N LEU A 190 9.87 18.32 -13.40
CA LEU A 190 9.57 19.39 -12.47
C LEU A 190 10.84 20.11 -11.99
N HIS A 191 11.87 19.34 -11.65
CA HIS A 191 13.21 19.78 -11.30
C HIS A 191 14.26 18.75 -11.74
N PRO A 192 15.52 19.14 -11.97
CA PRO A 192 16.55 18.26 -12.53
C PRO A 192 17.09 17.20 -11.56
N GLY A 193 16.78 17.27 -10.28
CA GLY A 193 17.27 16.32 -9.26
C GLY A 193 18.73 16.50 -8.87
N TYR A 194 19.28 15.45 -8.25
CA TYR A 194 20.68 15.32 -7.81
C TYR A 194 21.19 16.40 -6.87
N ASN A 195 20.29 17.01 -6.13
CA ASN A 195 20.57 17.95 -5.07
C ASN A 195 19.51 17.81 -3.97
N LEU A 196 19.69 16.77 -3.14
CA LEU A 196 18.75 16.36 -2.10
C LEU A 196 18.44 17.52 -1.14
N LEU A 197 17.16 17.71 -0.81
CA LEU A 197 16.63 18.69 0.14
C LEU A 197 17.02 20.15 -0.19
N THR A 198 17.35 20.48 -1.47
CA THR A 198 17.72 21.85 -1.81
C THR A 198 16.48 22.73 -1.97
N GLU A 199 16.51 23.91 -1.35
CA GLU A 199 15.47 24.92 -1.44
C GLU A 199 15.23 25.39 -2.89
N ALA A 200 16.28 25.41 -3.73
CA ALA A 200 16.17 25.81 -5.13
C ALA A 200 15.27 24.86 -5.95
N TRP A 201 15.29 23.55 -5.63
CA TRP A 201 14.39 22.60 -6.26
C TRP A 201 13.00 22.60 -5.62
N TYR A 202 12.92 22.92 -4.32
CA TYR A 202 11.63 23.12 -3.66
C TYR A 202 10.87 24.28 -4.28
N ASP A 203 11.53 25.41 -4.54
CA ASP A 203 10.96 26.58 -5.19
C ASP A 203 10.36 26.24 -6.58
N LEU A 204 11.07 25.43 -7.38
CA LEU A 204 10.57 24.93 -8.67
C LEU A 204 9.35 24.01 -8.51
N ALA A 205 9.28 23.27 -7.42
CA ALA A 205 8.24 22.29 -7.12
C ALA A 205 7.09 22.87 -6.25
N GLU A 206 7.19 24.11 -5.79
CA GLU A 206 6.28 24.67 -4.79
C GLU A 206 4.80 24.58 -5.21
N GLU A 207 4.48 24.92 -6.45
CA GLU A 207 3.08 24.89 -6.92
C GLU A 207 2.46 23.50 -6.81
N PRO A 208 3.01 22.41 -7.39
CA PRO A 208 2.45 21.09 -7.24
C PRO A 208 2.52 20.55 -5.81
N LEU A 209 3.56 20.88 -5.02
CA LEU A 209 3.64 20.46 -3.61
C LEU A 209 2.57 21.15 -2.76
N ARG A 210 2.24 22.41 -3.05
CA ARG A 210 1.13 23.12 -2.40
C ARG A 210 -0.22 22.47 -2.73
N ILE A 211 -0.42 21.99 -3.96
CA ILE A 211 -1.61 21.21 -4.33
C ILE A 211 -1.69 19.92 -3.51
N VAL A 212 -0.57 19.20 -3.35
CA VAL A 212 -0.50 17.99 -2.51
C VAL A 212 -0.87 18.32 -1.06
N GLN A 213 -0.25 19.35 -0.48
CA GLN A 213 -0.50 19.78 0.89
C GLN A 213 -1.97 20.17 1.13
N HIS A 214 -2.54 21.03 0.28
CA HIS A 214 -3.96 21.45 0.40
C HIS A 214 -4.91 20.26 0.24
N THR A 215 -4.60 19.34 -0.67
CA THR A 215 -5.43 18.15 -0.90
C THR A 215 -5.39 17.23 0.32
N ALA A 216 -4.21 16.97 0.88
CA ALA A 216 -4.06 16.14 2.08
C ALA A 216 -4.76 16.76 3.29
N GLN A 217 -4.56 18.06 3.53
CA GLN A 217 -5.18 18.79 4.63
C GLN A 217 -6.72 18.80 4.54
N ALA A 218 -7.27 19.08 3.36
CA ALA A 218 -8.72 19.12 3.15
C ALA A 218 -9.40 17.76 3.32
N LEU A 219 -8.66 16.67 3.12
CA LEU A 219 -9.10 15.28 3.36
C LEU A 219 -8.85 14.80 4.78
N GLY A 220 -8.22 15.61 5.63
CA GLY A 220 -7.87 15.23 7.02
C GLY A 220 -6.75 14.19 7.10
N LEU A 221 -5.88 14.11 6.07
CA LEU A 221 -4.71 13.22 6.10
C LEU A 221 -3.61 13.85 6.98
N PRO A 222 -2.94 13.06 7.84
CA PRO A 222 -1.97 13.56 8.80
C PRO A 222 -0.58 13.80 8.17
N LEU A 223 -0.53 14.62 7.11
CA LEU A 223 0.71 14.97 6.41
C LEU A 223 1.59 15.84 7.33
N LEU A 224 2.85 15.45 7.51
CA LEU A 224 3.86 16.16 8.31
C LEU A 224 4.79 17.00 7.46
N SER A 225 5.38 16.41 6.40
CA SER A 225 6.33 17.11 5.54
C SER A 225 6.18 16.69 4.08
N LEU A 226 6.70 17.55 3.20
CA LEU A 226 6.93 17.33 1.78
C LEU A 226 8.38 17.67 1.49
N GLU A 227 9.13 16.79 0.86
CA GLU A 227 10.57 16.88 0.71
C GLU A 227 10.97 16.70 -0.76
N ILE A 228 12.04 17.39 -1.15
CA ILE A 228 12.71 17.18 -2.45
C ILE A 228 13.64 15.99 -2.30
N GLU A 229 13.39 14.97 -3.11
CA GLU A 229 14.19 13.77 -3.14
C GLU A 229 15.35 13.85 -4.12
N LEU A 230 16.24 12.85 -4.10
CA LEU A 230 17.48 12.84 -4.87
C LEU A 230 17.25 12.79 -6.38
N GLY A 231 16.23 12.09 -6.84
CA GLY A 231 15.99 11.88 -8.27
C GLY A 231 15.33 13.08 -8.97
N PRO A 232 15.47 13.17 -10.32
CA PRO A 232 14.75 14.16 -11.12
C PRO A 232 13.23 14.04 -10.90
N SER A 233 12.56 15.15 -10.58
CA SER A 233 11.11 15.19 -10.31
C SER A 233 10.64 14.31 -9.15
N GLN A 234 11.54 13.84 -8.30
CA GLN A 234 11.23 12.98 -7.16
C GLN A 234 10.99 13.81 -5.91
N VAL A 235 9.91 13.46 -5.20
CA VAL A 235 9.46 14.11 -3.96
C VAL A 235 9.03 13.06 -2.96
N GLU A 236 9.01 13.42 -1.68
CA GLU A 236 8.57 12.55 -0.59
C GLU A 236 7.45 13.22 0.22
N ALA A 237 6.48 12.42 0.63
CA ALA A 237 5.44 12.80 1.58
C ALA A 237 5.56 11.96 2.85
N VAL A 238 5.71 12.62 4.00
CA VAL A 238 5.83 11.99 5.31
C VAL A 238 4.53 12.18 6.09
N PHE A 239 4.05 11.12 6.74
CA PHE A 239 2.81 11.13 7.51
C PHE A 239 3.03 10.76 8.97
N GLU A 240 2.28 11.41 9.86
CA GLU A 240 2.23 11.08 11.27
C GLU A 240 1.80 9.61 11.47
N ALA A 241 2.34 8.99 12.51
CA ALA A 241 2.04 7.61 12.84
C ALA A 241 0.61 7.48 13.38
N THR A 242 -0.21 6.67 12.70
CA THR A 242 -1.57 6.30 13.09
C THR A 242 -1.69 4.80 13.35
N ASP A 243 -2.87 4.31 13.74
CA ASP A 243 -3.11 2.88 13.71
C ASP A 243 -3.00 2.31 12.28
N ALA A 244 -2.66 1.03 12.18
CA ALA A 244 -2.31 0.42 10.91
C ALA A 244 -3.45 0.43 9.88
N MET A 245 -4.73 0.29 10.31
CA MET A 245 -5.86 0.37 9.38
C MET A 245 -6.03 1.77 8.84
N THR A 246 -5.99 2.79 9.70
CA THR A 246 -6.03 4.20 9.31
C THR A 246 -4.86 4.57 8.39
N ALA A 247 -3.64 4.10 8.69
CA ALA A 247 -2.48 4.33 7.83
C ALA A 247 -2.69 3.75 6.41
N ALA A 248 -3.22 2.52 6.31
CA ALA A 248 -3.51 1.89 5.03
C ALA A 248 -4.62 2.61 4.25
N ASP A 249 -5.71 2.95 4.90
CA ASP A 249 -6.83 3.70 4.31
C ASP A 249 -6.37 5.09 3.83
N ASN A 250 -5.57 5.79 4.63
CA ASN A 250 -4.98 7.08 4.28
C ASN A 250 -4.07 7.00 3.05
N MET A 251 -3.26 5.94 2.93
CA MET A 251 -2.39 5.76 1.76
C MET A 251 -3.19 5.52 0.47
N VAL A 252 -4.26 4.71 0.53
CA VAL A 252 -5.17 4.52 -0.61
C VAL A 252 -5.81 5.85 -1.03
N LEU A 253 -6.32 6.61 -0.06
CA LEU A 253 -6.95 7.90 -0.32
C LEU A 253 -5.93 8.92 -0.85
N PHE A 254 -4.73 9.02 -0.24
CA PHE A 254 -3.66 9.93 -0.66
C PHE A 254 -3.29 9.73 -2.12
N ARG A 255 -2.90 8.50 -2.52
CA ARG A 255 -2.52 8.20 -3.90
C ARG A 255 -3.61 8.57 -4.91
N ASN A 256 -4.85 8.19 -4.60
CA ASN A 256 -5.99 8.50 -5.45
C ASN A 256 -6.25 10.01 -5.55
N ALA A 257 -6.17 10.71 -4.44
CA ALA A 257 -6.49 12.14 -4.34
C ALA A 257 -5.44 13.02 -5.04
N VAL A 258 -4.17 12.85 -4.71
CA VAL A 258 -3.10 13.70 -5.26
C VAL A 258 -2.98 13.53 -6.77
N ARG A 259 -3.13 12.30 -7.28
CA ARG A 259 -3.12 12.06 -8.73
C ARG A 259 -4.23 12.80 -9.46
N GLN A 260 -5.45 12.82 -8.89
CA GLN A 260 -6.58 13.53 -9.48
C GLN A 260 -6.44 15.05 -9.37
N ALA A 261 -6.02 15.56 -8.21
CA ALA A 261 -5.83 16.99 -7.98
C ALA A 261 -4.73 17.56 -8.88
N LEU A 262 -3.56 16.91 -8.91
CA LEU A 262 -2.42 17.30 -9.74
C LEU A 262 -2.75 17.21 -11.24
N ARG A 263 -3.44 16.15 -11.69
CA ARG A 263 -3.85 16.01 -13.10
C ARG A 263 -4.71 17.18 -13.57
N ARG A 264 -5.63 17.68 -12.74
CA ARG A 264 -6.46 18.83 -13.04
C ARG A 264 -5.68 20.13 -13.17
N ALA A 265 -4.52 20.21 -12.52
CA ALA A 265 -3.61 21.34 -12.57
C ALA A 265 -2.51 21.21 -13.65
N GLY A 266 -2.56 20.18 -14.49
CA GLY A 266 -1.56 19.97 -15.55
C GLY A 266 -0.31 19.21 -15.13
N TYR A 267 -0.37 18.51 -14.01
CA TYR A 267 0.73 17.66 -13.53
C TYR A 267 0.37 16.19 -13.59
N HIS A 268 1.38 15.34 -13.73
CA HIS A 268 1.27 13.89 -13.67
C HIS A 268 2.03 13.37 -12.46
N ALA A 269 1.32 12.91 -11.44
CA ALA A 269 1.92 12.19 -10.34
C ALA A 269 1.90 10.67 -10.61
N THR A 270 3.03 10.02 -10.39
CA THR A 270 3.16 8.56 -10.49
C THR A 270 3.83 7.98 -9.26
N PHE A 271 3.24 6.91 -8.75
CA PHE A 271 3.77 6.05 -7.69
C PHE A 271 4.47 4.82 -8.27
N MET A 272 4.75 4.79 -9.56
CA MET A 272 5.63 3.81 -10.17
C MET A 272 7.01 3.91 -9.54
N CYS A 273 7.56 2.80 -9.05
CA CYS A 273 8.83 2.77 -8.33
C CYS A 273 9.97 3.41 -9.12
N ARG A 274 10.11 3.00 -10.39
CA ARG A 274 11.17 3.50 -11.26
C ARG A 274 10.61 3.83 -12.65
N PRO A 275 10.17 5.08 -12.89
CA PRO A 275 9.80 5.52 -14.23
C PRO A 275 10.92 5.26 -15.24
N PRO A 276 10.62 4.76 -16.47
CA PRO A 276 11.63 4.34 -17.43
C PRO A 276 12.20 5.54 -18.21
N PHE A 277 12.81 6.46 -17.46
CA PHE A 277 13.55 7.59 -18.01
C PHE A 277 15.06 7.46 -17.70
N PRO A 278 15.95 8.02 -18.54
CA PRO A 278 17.37 8.06 -18.24
C PRO A 278 17.64 8.79 -16.90
N ASN A 279 18.62 8.27 -16.17
CA ASN A 279 19.10 8.91 -14.92
C ASN A 279 18.02 9.17 -13.86
N ILE A 280 16.97 8.36 -13.82
CA ILE A 280 15.94 8.44 -12.78
C ILE A 280 16.36 7.66 -11.52
N MET A 281 16.02 8.16 -10.35
CA MET A 281 16.13 7.43 -9.09
C MET A 281 14.85 6.62 -8.84
N SER A 282 15.00 5.53 -8.10
CA SER A 282 13.84 4.70 -7.72
C SER A 282 13.21 5.23 -6.46
N SER A 283 11.90 5.30 -6.42
CA SER A 283 11.11 5.67 -5.25
C SER A 283 10.86 4.48 -4.34
N GLY A 284 10.98 4.71 -3.03
CA GLY A 284 10.64 3.77 -1.97
C GLY A 284 9.38 4.18 -1.22
N TRP A 285 8.83 3.24 -0.49
CA TRP A 285 7.87 3.47 0.57
C TRP A 285 8.43 2.87 1.85
N HIS A 286 8.96 3.72 2.71
CA HIS A 286 9.48 3.32 4.00
C HIS A 286 8.35 3.23 5.00
N LEU A 287 8.17 2.04 5.58
CA LEU A 287 7.14 1.78 6.56
C LEU A 287 7.75 1.76 7.96
N HIS A 288 7.49 2.80 8.74
CA HIS A 288 7.80 2.83 10.16
C HIS A 288 6.70 2.11 10.93
N GLN A 289 7.10 1.21 11.83
CA GLN A 289 6.15 0.39 12.57
C GLN A 289 6.59 0.13 14.00
N SER A 290 5.63 0.13 14.91
CA SER A 290 5.80 -0.31 16.29
C SER A 290 4.53 -1.00 16.78
N LEU A 291 4.67 -1.96 17.69
CA LEU A 291 3.54 -2.54 18.38
C LEU A 291 3.15 -1.69 19.59
N VAL A 292 1.87 -1.72 19.91
CA VAL A 292 1.29 -1.10 21.09
C VAL A 292 0.74 -2.21 21.99
N ASP A 293 1.19 -2.27 23.23
CA ASP A 293 0.62 -3.18 24.23
C ASP A 293 -0.85 -2.81 24.48
N ALA A 294 -1.76 -3.72 24.17
CA ALA A 294 -3.20 -3.46 24.21
C ALA A 294 -3.73 -3.14 25.63
N ARG A 295 -3.02 -3.58 26.67
CA ARG A 295 -3.39 -3.37 28.06
C ARG A 295 -2.93 -2.01 28.59
N THR A 296 -1.74 -1.57 28.19
CA THR A 296 -1.11 -0.36 28.74
C THR A 296 -1.15 0.85 27.80
N GLY A 297 -1.33 0.61 26.50
CA GLY A 297 -1.21 1.63 25.46
C GLY A 297 0.24 2.05 25.18
N ALA A 298 1.22 1.43 25.82
CA ALA A 298 2.64 1.77 25.65
C ALA A 298 3.23 1.13 24.38
N ASN A 299 4.31 1.73 23.87
CA ASN A 299 5.10 1.16 22.79
C ASN A 299 5.76 -0.15 23.25
N ALA A 300 5.32 -1.28 22.69
CA ALA A 300 5.81 -2.60 23.08
C ALA A 300 7.24 -2.89 22.58
N PHE A 301 7.78 -2.06 21.68
CA PHE A 301 9.18 -2.19 21.24
C PHE A 301 10.16 -1.46 22.14
N ARG A 302 9.67 -0.56 22.99
CA ARG A 302 10.49 0.20 23.92
C ARG A 302 11.11 -0.69 24.98
N ARG A 303 12.40 -0.47 25.28
CA ARG A 303 13.14 -1.04 26.38
C ARG A 303 13.57 0.08 27.32
N ASP A 304 13.28 -0.02 28.62
CA ASP A 304 13.55 1.05 29.58
C ASP A 304 15.03 1.09 30.05
N ALA A 305 15.74 -0.03 29.98
CA ALA A 305 17.14 -0.17 30.36
C ALA A 305 17.84 -1.19 29.45
N PRO A 306 19.16 -1.09 29.24
CA PRO A 306 19.92 -2.09 28.52
C PRO A 306 19.71 -3.50 29.07
N ALA A 307 19.70 -4.51 28.16
CA ALA A 307 19.55 -5.89 28.59
C ALA A 307 20.72 -6.30 29.53
N PRO A 308 20.46 -7.10 30.60
CA PRO A 308 21.50 -7.55 31.48
C PRO A 308 22.64 -8.24 30.75
N GLY A 309 23.89 -7.87 31.03
CA GLY A 309 25.07 -8.46 30.41
C GLY A 309 25.48 -7.88 29.05
N THR A 310 24.80 -6.85 28.55
CA THR A 310 25.22 -6.11 27.37
C THR A 310 26.46 -5.27 27.66
N SER A 311 27.43 -5.30 26.76
CA SER A 311 28.61 -4.43 26.86
C SER A 311 28.23 -2.96 26.66
N ALA A 312 29.11 -2.02 27.05
CA ALA A 312 28.90 -0.59 26.77
C ALA A 312 28.79 -0.30 25.26
N ALA A 313 29.42 -1.13 24.41
CA ALA A 313 29.27 -1.08 22.95
C ALA A 313 27.88 -1.56 22.48
N ASP A 314 27.25 -2.46 23.24
CA ASP A 314 25.91 -2.99 22.98
C ASP A 314 24.81 -2.27 23.77
N ALA A 315 25.17 -1.25 24.56
CA ALA A 315 24.21 -0.40 25.30
C ALA A 315 23.15 0.28 24.43
N GLY A 316 23.31 0.23 23.13
CA GLY A 316 22.32 0.63 22.12
C GLY A 316 21.30 -0.45 21.72
N HIS A 317 21.16 -1.57 22.39
CA HIS A 317 20.01 -2.46 22.21
C HIS A 317 18.76 -1.79 22.74
N THR A 318 18.01 -1.19 21.82
CA THR A 318 16.86 -0.33 22.13
C THR A 318 15.54 -1.07 22.09
N LEU A 319 15.51 -2.25 21.44
CA LEU A 319 14.30 -3.06 21.34
C LEU A 319 14.07 -3.90 22.61
N SER A 320 12.82 -3.97 23.03
CA SER A 320 12.35 -4.96 23.99
C SER A 320 12.48 -6.39 23.42
N ASP A 321 12.25 -7.43 24.24
CA ASP A 321 12.22 -8.81 23.75
C ASP A 321 11.14 -9.00 22.68
N ALA A 322 9.96 -8.38 22.84
CA ALA A 322 8.90 -8.41 21.83
C ALA A 322 9.35 -7.73 20.52
N GLY A 323 10.05 -6.60 20.60
CA GLY A 323 10.60 -5.91 19.43
C GLY A 323 11.69 -6.72 18.73
N GLU A 324 12.58 -7.38 19.47
CA GLU A 324 13.62 -8.26 18.90
C GLU A 324 13.02 -9.50 18.23
N HIS A 325 12.02 -10.13 18.84
CA HIS A 325 11.31 -11.27 18.24
C HIS A 325 10.56 -10.86 16.97
N TYR A 326 9.88 -9.71 17.01
CA TYR A 326 9.20 -9.15 15.84
C TYR A 326 10.18 -8.87 14.70
N LEU A 327 11.30 -8.22 14.98
CA LEU A 327 12.40 -7.96 14.02
C LEU A 327 12.91 -9.27 13.41
N ALA A 328 13.14 -10.29 14.24
CA ALA A 328 13.59 -11.60 13.77
C ALA A 328 12.58 -12.29 12.86
N GLY A 329 11.28 -12.16 13.14
CA GLY A 329 10.21 -12.63 12.28
C GLY A 329 10.20 -11.94 10.91
N LEU A 330 10.36 -10.61 10.89
CA LEU A 330 10.49 -9.86 9.63
C LEU A 330 11.68 -10.33 8.79
N LEU A 331 12.83 -10.63 9.42
CA LEU A 331 14.00 -11.16 8.72
C LEU A 331 13.76 -12.59 8.20
N ALA A 332 13.14 -13.44 9.01
CA ALA A 332 12.89 -14.85 8.63
C ALA A 332 12.01 -14.96 7.38
N HIS A 333 11.01 -14.08 7.25
CA HIS A 333 10.04 -14.09 6.15
C HIS A 333 10.32 -13.03 5.07
N ALA A 334 11.47 -12.36 5.12
CA ALA A 334 11.81 -11.22 4.26
C ALA A 334 11.64 -11.52 2.76
N ARG A 335 12.12 -12.66 2.31
CA ARG A 335 12.02 -13.06 0.90
C ARG A 335 10.58 -13.30 0.45
N ALA A 336 9.77 -13.91 1.30
CA ALA A 336 8.38 -14.24 1.01
C ALA A 336 7.48 -13.00 1.07
N MET A 337 7.67 -12.11 2.05
CA MET A 337 6.88 -10.87 2.13
C MET A 337 7.29 -9.81 1.10
N ALA A 338 8.45 -9.97 0.44
CA ALA A 338 8.92 -9.02 -0.58
C ALA A 338 7.89 -8.78 -1.68
N VAL A 339 7.11 -9.79 -2.08
CA VAL A 339 6.08 -9.64 -3.12
C VAL A 339 4.90 -8.75 -2.70
N PHE A 340 4.64 -8.59 -1.41
CA PHE A 340 3.62 -7.67 -0.89
C PHE A 340 4.17 -6.24 -0.71
N CYS A 341 5.47 -6.12 -0.43
CA CYS A 341 6.15 -4.84 -0.30
C CYS A 341 6.54 -4.26 -1.67
N THR A 342 6.91 -5.12 -2.61
CA THR A 342 7.39 -4.78 -3.97
C THR A 342 6.66 -5.66 -4.99
N PRO A 343 5.36 -5.36 -5.26
CA PRO A 343 4.50 -6.25 -6.04
C PRO A 343 4.62 -6.11 -7.55
N THR A 344 5.42 -5.19 -8.10
CA THR A 344 5.54 -4.97 -9.55
C THR A 344 6.87 -5.48 -10.10
N VAL A 345 6.93 -5.86 -11.38
CA VAL A 345 8.20 -6.21 -12.01
C VAL A 345 9.19 -5.03 -12.00
N ASN A 346 8.67 -3.81 -11.96
CA ASN A 346 9.44 -2.57 -11.93
C ASN A 346 10.15 -2.33 -10.60
N GLY A 347 9.52 -2.67 -9.48
CA GLY A 347 10.03 -2.39 -8.14
C GLY A 347 11.34 -3.10 -7.83
N PHE A 348 11.57 -4.30 -8.36
CA PHE A 348 12.82 -5.05 -8.16
C PHE A 348 14.03 -4.37 -8.80
N GLY A 349 13.84 -3.47 -9.76
CA GLY A 349 14.90 -2.63 -10.32
C GLY A 349 15.51 -1.63 -9.33
N ARG A 350 14.88 -1.44 -8.15
CA ARG A 350 15.37 -0.58 -7.06
C ARG A 350 16.51 -1.20 -6.28
N PHE A 351 16.57 -2.51 -6.13
CA PHE A 351 17.53 -3.21 -5.30
C PHE A 351 18.91 -3.26 -5.96
N ARG A 352 19.66 -2.17 -5.85
CA ARG A 352 20.98 -1.96 -6.48
C ARG A 352 22.02 -1.54 -5.45
N PRO A 353 23.32 -1.85 -5.66
CA PRO A 353 24.38 -1.40 -4.76
C PRO A 353 24.42 0.13 -4.67
N ASN A 354 24.65 0.65 -3.46
CA ASN A 354 24.86 2.09 -3.20
C ASN A 354 23.70 3.00 -3.65
N ALA A 355 22.48 2.48 -3.74
CA ALA A 355 21.28 3.22 -4.14
C ALA A 355 20.38 3.57 -2.94
N LEU A 356 20.88 3.51 -1.70
CA LEU A 356 20.13 3.63 -0.45
C LEU A 356 18.91 2.66 -0.36
N ALA A 357 18.93 1.62 -1.19
CA ALA A 357 17.96 0.56 -1.24
C ALA A 357 18.59 -0.77 -0.79
N PRO A 358 17.90 -1.59 -0.01
CA PRO A 358 18.44 -2.83 0.50
C PRO A 358 18.61 -3.87 -0.60
N GLN A 359 19.65 -4.71 -0.49
CA GLN A 359 19.87 -5.87 -1.35
C GLN A 359 19.80 -7.19 -0.61
N SER A 360 19.99 -7.12 0.71
CA SER A 360 20.19 -8.28 1.56
C SER A 360 19.20 -8.28 2.71
N VAL A 361 18.92 -9.47 3.21
CA VAL A 361 18.09 -9.69 4.39
C VAL A 361 18.93 -9.46 5.62
N LEU A 362 18.92 -8.22 6.10
CA LEU A 362 19.70 -7.78 7.26
C LEU A 362 19.06 -6.55 7.91
N TRP A 363 19.52 -6.23 9.10
CA TRP A 363 19.09 -5.07 9.83
C TRP A 363 20.27 -4.26 10.37
N GLY A 364 20.03 -2.99 10.65
CA GLY A 364 21.04 -2.11 11.25
C GLY A 364 20.39 -1.07 12.15
N ARG A 365 21.20 -0.52 13.09
CA ARG A 365 20.79 0.58 13.95
C ARG A 365 21.00 1.88 13.20
N ASP A 366 19.94 2.63 13.03
CA ASP A 366 19.93 3.92 12.30
C ASP A 366 20.67 3.86 10.95
N ASN A 367 20.62 2.71 10.27
CA ASN A 367 21.36 2.44 9.04
C ASN A 367 20.42 2.42 7.82
N ARG A 368 20.45 3.47 7.00
CA ARG A 368 19.59 3.65 5.81
C ARG A 368 19.91 2.71 4.64
N GLY A 369 21.01 1.98 4.68
CA GLY A 369 21.31 0.94 3.68
C GLY A 369 20.74 -0.42 4.03
N ALA A 370 20.33 -0.64 5.29
CA ALA A 370 19.76 -1.90 5.76
C ALA A 370 18.32 -2.09 5.31
N MET A 371 17.89 -3.34 5.18
CA MET A 371 16.50 -3.70 4.89
C MET A 371 15.56 -3.27 6.02
N LEU A 372 15.93 -3.57 7.26
CA LEU A 372 15.24 -3.13 8.45
C LEU A 372 16.16 -2.19 9.24
N ARG A 373 15.68 -0.98 9.45
CA ARG A 373 16.37 0.04 10.25
C ARG A 373 15.66 0.18 11.59
N VAL A 374 16.36 -0.11 12.68
CA VAL A 374 15.87 0.12 14.04
C VAL A 374 16.22 1.55 14.43
N VAL A 375 15.21 2.34 14.81
CA VAL A 375 15.31 3.75 15.19
C VAL A 375 14.79 3.91 16.61
N GLY A 376 15.48 4.72 17.40
CA GLY A 376 15.19 5.00 18.80
C GLY A 376 16.29 4.52 19.73
N GLU A 377 16.23 4.96 21.00
CA GLU A 377 17.18 4.65 22.06
C GLU A 377 16.47 3.99 23.25
N CYS A 378 17.23 3.53 24.25
CA CYS A 378 16.64 3.06 25.50
C CYS A 378 15.74 4.15 26.10
N ALA A 379 14.56 3.74 26.57
CA ALA A 379 13.51 4.59 27.13
C ALA A 379 12.84 5.55 26.12
N ASP A 380 13.18 5.50 24.83
CA ASP A 380 12.53 6.30 23.80
C ASP A 380 11.16 5.73 23.44
N ALA A 381 10.11 6.52 23.63
CA ALA A 381 8.74 6.15 23.27
C ALA A 381 8.54 6.04 21.74
N ALA A 382 9.44 6.63 20.95
CA ALA A 382 9.41 6.59 19.49
C ALA A 382 10.21 5.42 18.88
N THR A 383 10.72 4.49 19.70
CA THR A 383 11.42 3.28 19.24
C THR A 383 10.55 2.51 18.25
N ARG A 384 11.11 2.21 17.06
CA ARG A 384 10.41 1.61 15.94
C ARG A 384 11.32 0.85 15.00
N ILE A 385 10.72 0.04 14.16
CA ILE A 385 11.39 -0.63 13.05
C ILE A 385 10.88 0.00 11.74
N GLU A 386 11.81 0.44 10.91
CA GLU A 386 11.52 0.90 9.56
C GLU A 386 11.82 -0.22 8.56
N ASN A 387 10.84 -0.60 7.76
CA ASN A 387 11.03 -1.49 6.62
C ASN A 387 11.24 -0.67 5.35
N ARG A 388 12.37 -0.89 4.67
CA ARG A 388 12.83 -0.09 3.53
C ARG A 388 12.72 -0.77 2.18
N ILE A 389 12.11 -1.98 2.11
CA ILE A 389 11.96 -2.71 0.83
C ILE A 389 10.73 -2.30 0.03
N GLY A 390 9.80 -1.55 0.63
CA GLY A 390 8.54 -1.18 -0.01
C GLY A 390 8.71 -0.30 -1.24
N GLU A 391 7.87 -0.51 -2.26
CA GLU A 391 7.68 0.41 -3.36
C GLU A 391 6.37 1.20 -3.22
N PRO A 392 6.27 2.44 -3.76
CA PRO A 392 5.07 3.26 -3.58
C PRO A 392 3.81 2.68 -4.23
N ALA A 393 3.95 1.75 -5.19
CA ALA A 393 2.84 1.05 -5.83
C ALA A 393 2.27 -0.10 -4.99
N ALA A 394 2.90 -0.48 -3.87
CA ALA A 394 2.43 -1.57 -3.02
C ALA A 394 0.98 -1.37 -2.58
N ASN A 395 0.22 -2.46 -2.47
CA ASN A 395 -1.10 -2.43 -1.86
C ASN A 395 -0.94 -2.25 -0.34
N PRO A 396 -1.43 -1.14 0.25
CA PRO A 396 -1.20 -0.82 1.66
C PRO A 396 -1.67 -1.91 2.61
N TYR A 397 -2.81 -2.50 2.34
CA TYR A 397 -3.38 -3.54 3.19
C TYR A 397 -2.54 -4.81 3.20
N LEU A 398 -2.04 -5.22 2.03
CA LEU A 398 -1.20 -6.42 1.91
C LEU A 398 0.20 -6.19 2.46
N TYR A 399 0.76 -5.00 2.24
CA TYR A 399 2.06 -4.64 2.80
C TYR A 399 2.02 -4.72 4.34
N LEU A 400 1.06 -4.05 4.98
CA LEU A 400 0.93 -4.04 6.44
C LEU A 400 0.58 -5.44 7.00
N ALA A 401 -0.33 -6.18 6.35
CA ALA A 401 -0.67 -7.54 6.77
C ALA A 401 0.55 -8.46 6.75
N SER A 402 1.44 -8.34 5.74
CA SER A 402 2.66 -9.13 5.66
C SER A 402 3.62 -8.87 6.83
N GLN A 403 3.73 -7.60 7.26
CA GLN A 403 4.54 -7.23 8.43
C GLN A 403 3.97 -7.85 9.72
N ILE A 404 2.65 -7.76 9.89
CA ILE A 404 1.98 -8.32 11.07
C ILE A 404 2.18 -9.82 11.15
N HIS A 405 1.94 -10.54 10.05
CA HIS A 405 2.07 -12.00 10.04
C HIS A 405 3.51 -12.47 10.27
N ALA A 406 4.48 -11.85 9.60
CA ALA A 406 5.90 -12.15 9.77
C ALA A 406 6.38 -11.84 11.19
N GLY A 407 6.06 -10.67 11.71
CA GLY A 407 6.48 -10.26 13.05
C GLY A 407 5.83 -11.09 14.18
N LEU A 408 4.55 -11.46 14.03
CA LEU A 408 3.87 -12.35 14.99
C LEU A 408 4.48 -13.74 15.03
N ASP A 409 4.84 -14.34 13.90
CA ASP A 409 5.56 -15.63 13.89
C ASP A 409 6.87 -15.53 14.69
N GLY A 410 7.59 -14.42 14.55
CA GLY A 410 8.79 -14.16 15.33
C GLY A 410 8.52 -14.12 16.84
N ILE A 411 7.45 -13.45 17.26
CA ILE A 411 7.03 -13.37 18.66
C ILE A 411 6.58 -14.76 19.17
N GLU A 412 5.69 -15.43 18.45
CA GLU A 412 5.11 -16.74 18.81
C GLU A 412 6.18 -17.83 18.97
N ARG A 413 7.22 -17.77 18.11
CA ARG A 413 8.36 -18.74 18.15
C ARG A 413 9.53 -18.28 19.00
N GLY A 414 9.52 -17.06 19.52
CA GLY A 414 10.63 -16.49 20.29
C GLY A 414 11.93 -16.39 19.46
N LEU A 415 11.83 -16.05 18.16
CA LEU A 415 12.98 -15.94 17.29
C LEU A 415 13.94 -14.85 17.76
N ARG A 416 15.22 -15.01 17.48
CA ARG A 416 16.26 -14.00 17.77
C ARG A 416 16.86 -13.48 16.47
N ALA A 417 16.98 -12.16 16.40
CA ALA A 417 17.64 -11.51 15.27
C ALA A 417 19.17 -11.77 15.30
N PRO A 418 19.82 -11.89 14.14
CA PRO A 418 21.28 -11.88 14.06
C PRO A 418 21.83 -10.52 14.54
N ALA A 419 23.15 -10.40 14.66
CA ALA A 419 23.78 -9.11 14.98
C ALA A 419 23.41 -8.02 13.96
N ALA A 420 23.31 -6.78 14.42
CA ALA A 420 23.15 -5.62 13.55
C ALA A 420 24.37 -5.45 12.62
N THR A 421 24.14 -4.96 11.42
CA THR A 421 25.24 -4.68 10.49
C THR A 421 25.53 -3.19 10.36
N ASP A 422 26.82 -2.83 10.29
CA ASP A 422 27.27 -1.50 9.90
C ASP A 422 27.62 -1.43 8.39
N ALA A 423 27.72 -2.59 7.72
CA ALA A 423 28.09 -2.71 6.31
C ALA A 423 26.98 -3.35 5.47
N PRO A 424 25.86 -2.63 5.19
CA PRO A 424 24.65 -3.21 4.58
C PRO A 424 24.85 -3.67 3.13
N TYR A 425 25.91 -3.24 2.46
CA TYR A 425 26.25 -3.63 1.08
C TYR A 425 27.41 -4.61 1.00
N GLY A 426 27.90 -5.10 2.14
CA GLY A 426 28.90 -6.16 2.22
C GLY A 426 28.34 -7.52 1.82
N ASP A 427 29.16 -8.55 1.99
CA ASP A 427 28.72 -9.92 1.80
C ASP A 427 27.68 -10.30 2.85
N ALA A 428 26.57 -10.83 2.39
CA ALA A 428 25.46 -11.30 3.22
C ALA A 428 25.01 -12.68 2.75
N ASP A 429 24.68 -13.54 3.70
CA ASP A 429 24.29 -14.94 3.43
C ASP A 429 22.96 -15.04 2.67
N VAL A 430 22.05 -14.08 2.90
CA VAL A 430 20.72 -14.11 2.31
C VAL A 430 20.45 -12.81 1.54
N ARG A 431 20.14 -12.96 0.25
CA ARG A 431 19.74 -11.85 -0.64
C ARG A 431 18.23 -11.76 -0.74
N LEU A 432 17.71 -10.52 -0.90
CA LEU A 432 16.33 -10.28 -1.30
C LEU A 432 16.09 -10.85 -2.70
N PRO A 433 14.84 -11.19 -3.05
CA PRO A 433 14.49 -11.55 -4.43
C PRO A 433 14.88 -10.44 -5.40
N THR A 434 15.37 -10.81 -6.57
CA THR A 434 15.78 -9.88 -7.63
C THR A 434 14.72 -9.71 -8.72
N SER A 435 13.63 -10.46 -8.62
CA SER A 435 12.51 -10.44 -9.57
C SER A 435 11.19 -10.78 -8.90
N LEU A 436 10.09 -10.39 -9.54
CA LEU A 436 8.75 -10.79 -9.12
C LEU A 436 8.59 -12.32 -9.10
N GLY A 437 9.19 -13.02 -10.06
CA GLY A 437 9.16 -14.48 -10.11
C GLY A 437 9.82 -15.14 -8.89
N GLU A 438 11.01 -14.68 -8.50
CA GLU A 438 11.69 -15.17 -7.29
C GLU A 438 10.88 -14.85 -6.01
N ALA A 439 10.28 -13.67 -5.92
CA ALA A 439 9.46 -13.29 -4.77
C ALA A 439 8.19 -14.15 -4.66
N LEU A 440 7.53 -14.46 -5.78
CA LEU A 440 6.39 -15.39 -5.82
C LEU A 440 6.78 -16.80 -5.41
N GLN A 441 7.93 -17.30 -5.86
CA GLN A 441 8.45 -18.61 -5.44
C GLN A 441 8.75 -18.64 -3.94
N ALA A 442 9.35 -17.57 -3.42
CA ALA A 442 9.64 -17.46 -1.99
C ALA A 442 8.35 -17.47 -1.16
N LEU A 443 7.31 -16.73 -1.58
CA LEU A 443 6.01 -16.74 -0.92
C LEU A 443 5.36 -18.13 -0.92
N GLN A 444 5.36 -18.83 -2.06
CA GLN A 444 4.79 -20.16 -2.16
C GLN A 444 5.53 -21.21 -1.32
N GLY A 445 6.82 -21.01 -1.08
CA GLY A 445 7.66 -21.85 -0.21
C GLY A 445 7.56 -21.54 1.28
N ASP A 446 6.90 -20.45 1.67
CA ASP A 446 6.75 -20.02 3.06
C ASP A 446 5.39 -20.45 3.63
N SER A 447 5.38 -21.63 4.27
CA SER A 447 4.14 -22.18 4.83
C SER A 447 3.50 -21.26 5.88
N THR A 448 4.30 -20.55 6.67
CA THR A 448 3.79 -19.61 7.70
C THR A 448 2.97 -18.50 7.08
N LEU A 449 3.49 -17.83 6.04
CA LEU A 449 2.76 -16.77 5.38
C LEU A 449 1.58 -17.32 4.55
N VAL A 450 1.74 -18.47 3.88
CA VAL A 450 0.65 -19.14 3.16
C VAL A 450 -0.53 -19.43 4.10
N ASP A 451 -0.26 -19.99 5.27
CA ASP A 451 -1.32 -20.29 6.26
C ASP A 451 -1.94 -19.01 6.85
N ALA A 452 -1.12 -18.01 7.16
CA ALA A 452 -1.57 -16.75 7.76
C ALA A 452 -2.47 -15.92 6.83
N PHE A 453 -2.15 -15.83 5.55
CA PHE A 453 -2.99 -15.18 4.54
C PHE A 453 -4.17 -16.06 4.08
N GLY A 454 -4.04 -17.37 4.22
CA GLY A 454 -4.94 -18.39 3.72
C GLY A 454 -4.61 -18.83 2.29
N SER A 455 -4.58 -20.14 2.07
CA SER A 455 -4.18 -20.75 0.80
C SER A 455 -4.99 -20.24 -0.40
N ALA A 456 -6.30 -20.02 -0.23
CA ALA A 456 -7.16 -19.49 -1.29
C ALA A 456 -6.76 -18.07 -1.72
N PHE A 457 -6.42 -17.19 -0.76
CA PHE A 457 -5.93 -15.85 -1.08
C PHE A 457 -4.57 -15.89 -1.79
N ILE A 458 -3.64 -16.73 -1.32
CA ILE A 458 -2.31 -16.87 -1.93
C ILE A 458 -2.42 -17.41 -3.36
N GLN A 459 -3.25 -18.40 -3.62
CA GLN A 459 -3.49 -18.92 -4.97
C GLN A 459 -4.08 -17.85 -5.91
N TYR A 460 -5.09 -17.11 -5.43
CA TYR A 460 -5.70 -15.99 -6.13
C TYR A 460 -4.66 -14.91 -6.47
N PHE A 461 -3.92 -14.43 -5.48
CA PHE A 461 -2.90 -13.39 -5.64
C PHE A 461 -1.79 -13.83 -6.61
N THR A 462 -1.26 -15.03 -6.39
CA THR A 462 -0.19 -15.60 -7.23
C THR A 462 -0.62 -15.70 -8.69
N ARG A 463 -1.83 -16.17 -8.96
CA ARG A 463 -2.34 -16.29 -10.33
C ARG A 463 -2.45 -14.95 -11.05
N ILE A 464 -2.91 -13.90 -10.34
CA ILE A 464 -2.95 -12.55 -10.90
C ILE A 464 -1.54 -12.04 -11.21
N LYS A 465 -0.58 -12.24 -10.29
CA LYS A 465 0.80 -11.81 -10.49
C LYS A 465 1.54 -12.61 -11.57
N GLN A 466 1.25 -13.88 -11.71
CA GLN A 466 1.77 -14.70 -12.80
C GLN A 466 1.24 -14.25 -14.17
N SER A 467 -0.02 -13.78 -14.26
CA SER A 467 -0.56 -13.20 -15.50
C SER A 467 0.22 -11.94 -15.92
N GLU A 468 0.53 -11.05 -14.98
CA GLU A 468 1.36 -9.87 -15.18
C GLU A 468 2.78 -10.24 -15.62
N LEU A 469 3.43 -11.14 -14.88
CA LEU A 469 4.78 -11.60 -15.14
C LEU A 469 4.91 -12.24 -16.52
N SER A 470 3.98 -13.12 -16.91
CA SER A 470 3.98 -13.78 -18.22
C SER A 470 3.86 -12.77 -19.38
N ARG A 471 3.05 -11.72 -19.21
CA ARG A 471 2.97 -10.65 -20.22
C ARG A 471 4.27 -9.85 -20.31
N TYR A 472 4.90 -9.58 -19.17
CA TYR A 472 6.20 -8.93 -19.11
C TYR A 472 7.28 -9.76 -19.82
N GLU A 473 7.33 -11.06 -19.54
CA GLU A 473 8.31 -11.96 -20.14
C GLU A 473 8.20 -12.04 -21.67
N LEU A 474 6.97 -11.96 -22.21
CA LEU A 474 6.68 -11.97 -23.63
C LEU A 474 6.86 -10.60 -24.32
N ALA A 475 6.97 -9.51 -23.56
CA ALA A 475 7.13 -8.18 -24.14
C ALA A 475 8.50 -8.04 -24.83
N GLU A 476 8.52 -7.53 -26.05
CA GLU A 476 9.75 -7.25 -26.81
C GLU A 476 10.53 -6.08 -26.20
N ASP A 477 9.83 -4.99 -25.86
CA ASP A 477 10.39 -3.82 -25.17
C ASP A 477 9.90 -3.81 -23.71
N LYS A 478 10.83 -4.11 -22.80
CA LYS A 478 10.55 -4.19 -21.36
C LYS A 478 10.29 -2.82 -20.74
N ASP A 479 10.92 -1.77 -21.23
CA ASP A 479 10.76 -0.41 -20.73
C ASP A 479 9.43 0.19 -21.19
N ASP A 480 9.05 -0.01 -22.47
CA ASP A 480 7.72 0.39 -22.95
C ASP A 480 6.60 -0.39 -22.24
N PHE A 481 6.80 -1.70 -21.99
CA PHE A 481 5.85 -2.48 -21.19
C PHE A 481 5.66 -1.84 -19.82
N GLN A 482 6.72 -1.60 -19.06
CA GLN A 482 6.66 -1.03 -17.73
C GLN A 482 6.02 0.36 -17.74
N ARG A 483 6.37 1.19 -18.72
CA ARG A 483 5.82 2.53 -18.89
C ARG A 483 4.31 2.52 -19.11
N ARG A 484 3.81 1.66 -19.98
CA ARG A 484 2.37 1.51 -20.25
C ARG A 484 1.63 0.89 -19.08
N GLU A 485 2.25 -0.12 -18.45
CA GLU A 485 1.62 -0.88 -17.37
C GLU A 485 1.46 -0.05 -16.11
N TYR A 486 2.49 0.73 -15.72
CA TYR A 486 2.55 1.31 -14.37
C TYR A 486 2.50 2.84 -14.32
N PHE A 487 3.09 3.55 -15.28
CA PHE A 487 3.32 5.00 -15.19
C PHE A 487 2.05 5.82 -14.99
N SER A 488 0.95 5.43 -15.62
CA SER A 488 -0.34 6.10 -15.47
C SER A 488 -1.32 5.37 -14.54
N ARG A 489 -0.97 4.17 -14.08
CA ARG A 489 -1.85 3.39 -13.21
C ARG A 489 -1.59 3.68 -11.74
N PHE A 490 -0.34 3.79 -11.37
CA PHE A 490 0.10 4.04 -10.01
C PHE A 490 0.52 5.49 -9.75
#